data_626116843076a4226a2c9a8e241e3d1d
#
_entry.id   626116843076a4226a2c9a8e241e3d1d
#
_cell.length_a   1.000
_cell.length_b   1.000
_cell.length_c   1.000
_cell.angle_alpha   90.00
_cell.angle_beta   90.00
_cell.angle_gamma   90.00
#
_symmetry.space_group_name_H-M   'P 1'
#
loop_
_entity.id
_entity.type
_entity.pdbx_description
1 polymer ?
#
loop_
_entity_poly.entity_id
_entity_poly.type
_entity_poly.pdbx_seq_one_letter_code
_entity_poly.pdbx_strand_id
1 'polypeptide(L)'
;MTALNGGKCKFQLDFIEKAAVGISGSVRGVLGVIMFDTTKEDFTKKEYYSAVEVDEKDWTADNYKALKTMAFRGNPFKVVVYKATKENFQDILKQIAIEEPNYLVCPFTTGEDKPETTVSDLETWINSIRNIETVKLGNNTSTIKLIVASSSKPDKPWIIDYDARQTAHTIVDFEEKAYTAQEYTLCIGSLCAGAPLNASITNMEQPWLKAFTTTVDDENTAIGEGKLLTSFDGTKYVILRGVTSFTKATDSMNKSFCKIRKMEIMDLHQKDIRNTFINSYRGRYQNIYSNKLLFLGAVNAYLATFQKSGQLDPANENRMKIDTEAVRNYIISKGTYKGKPITEEEAKKLTEYELCRANTDDIVFAYIPDYKPTDVMEDFKGEAYL
;
A
#
# COMPACT_ATOMS: atom_id res chain seq x y z
N MET A 1 -70.81 -8.65 8.15
CA MET A 1 -70.98 -7.16 8.17
C MET A 1 -69.61 -6.54 8.39
N THR A 2 -69.05 -6.00 7.34
CA THR A 2 -67.78 -5.26 7.41
C THR A 2 -68.10 -3.92 8.07
N ALA A 3 -67.45 -3.62 9.19
CA ALA A 3 -67.65 -2.35 9.89
C ALA A 3 -67.34 -1.18 8.94
N LEU A 4 -68.33 -0.32 8.73
CA LEU A 4 -68.21 0.88 7.87
C LEU A 4 -67.30 1.94 8.45
N ASN A 5 -66.93 1.85 9.73
CA ASN A 5 -65.94 2.68 10.35
C ASN A 5 -64.64 1.91 10.43
N GLY A 6 -63.65 2.31 9.63
CA GLY A 6 -62.28 1.75 9.64
C GLY A 6 -61.75 1.67 11.06
N GLY A 7 -60.97 0.64 11.39
CA GLY A 7 -60.31 0.52 12.68
C GLY A 7 -59.41 1.73 12.98
N LYS A 8 -58.77 1.75 14.18
CA LYS A 8 -57.84 2.81 14.59
C LYS A 8 -56.83 3.10 13.47
N CYS A 9 -56.59 4.37 13.19
CA CYS A 9 -55.56 4.78 12.26
C CYS A 9 -54.22 4.11 12.61
N LYS A 10 -53.71 3.37 11.69
CA LYS A 10 -52.40 2.71 11.81
C LYS A 10 -51.39 3.50 10.97
N PHE A 11 -50.34 3.91 11.58
CA PHE A 11 -49.12 4.34 10.89
C PHE A 11 -48.15 3.17 10.98
N GLN A 12 -47.74 2.63 9.84
CA GLN A 12 -46.72 1.61 9.74
C GLN A 12 -45.63 2.16 8.83
N LEU A 13 -44.45 2.34 9.38
CA LEU A 13 -43.23 2.70 8.65
C LEU A 13 -42.23 1.57 8.86
N ASP A 14 -42.07 0.76 7.88
CA ASP A 14 -41.06 -0.30 7.88
C ASP A 14 -39.76 0.28 7.36
N PHE A 15 -38.74 0.38 8.22
CA PHE A 15 -37.37 0.69 7.84
C PHE A 15 -36.77 -0.60 7.26
N ILE A 16 -36.82 -0.72 5.93
CA ILE A 16 -36.06 -1.75 5.24
C ILE A 16 -34.66 -1.22 5.05
N GLU A 17 -33.75 -1.64 5.92
CA GLU A 17 -32.32 -1.43 5.73
C GLU A 17 -31.89 -2.23 4.49
N LYS A 18 -31.70 -1.56 3.35
CA LYS A 18 -30.88 -2.09 2.28
C LYS A 18 -29.47 -2.12 2.84
N ALA A 19 -29.06 -3.28 3.34
CA ALA A 19 -27.71 -3.47 3.84
C ALA A 19 -26.73 -3.09 2.72
N ALA A 20 -26.07 -1.93 2.87
CA ALA A 20 -24.94 -1.60 2.05
C ALA A 20 -23.90 -2.70 2.27
N VAL A 21 -23.35 -3.24 1.19
CA VAL A 21 -22.19 -4.13 1.32
C VAL A 21 -21.06 -3.26 1.88
N GLY A 22 -20.68 -3.53 3.13
CA GLY A 22 -19.59 -2.80 3.79
C GLY A 22 -18.26 -3.01 3.04
N ILE A 23 -17.31 -2.09 3.23
CA ILE A 23 -15.96 -2.27 2.70
C ILE A 23 -15.29 -3.43 3.41
N SER A 24 -14.85 -4.43 2.64
CA SER A 24 -14.11 -5.59 3.17
C SER A 24 -12.63 -5.25 3.31
N GLY A 25 -12.06 -5.45 4.51
CA GLY A 25 -10.63 -5.26 4.74
C GLY A 25 -9.80 -6.33 4.02
N SER A 26 -8.74 -5.90 3.34
CA SER A 26 -7.75 -6.80 2.75
C SER A 26 -6.82 -7.37 3.82
N VAL A 27 -6.27 -8.55 3.55
CA VAL A 27 -5.21 -9.11 4.39
C VAL A 27 -4.00 -8.18 4.33
N ARG A 28 -3.48 -7.83 5.51
CA ARG A 28 -2.35 -6.94 5.69
C ARG A 28 -1.15 -7.71 6.25
N GLY A 29 0.05 -7.19 6.07
CA GLY A 29 1.25 -7.79 6.61
C GLY A 29 1.81 -8.95 5.75
N VAL A 30 1.49 -8.99 4.47
CA VAL A 30 2.00 -9.98 3.52
C VAL A 30 3.35 -9.52 2.96
N LEU A 31 4.40 -10.28 3.24
CA LEU A 31 5.71 -10.12 2.64
C LEU A 31 5.85 -11.06 1.43
N GLY A 32 5.98 -10.50 0.23
CA GLY A 32 6.40 -11.22 -0.96
C GLY A 32 7.94 -11.29 -1.03
N VAL A 33 8.47 -12.46 -1.30
CA VAL A 33 9.92 -12.69 -1.42
C VAL A 33 10.18 -13.38 -2.75
N ILE A 34 10.99 -12.78 -3.62
CA ILE A 34 11.49 -13.43 -4.82
C ILE A 34 12.78 -14.14 -4.45
N MET A 35 12.82 -15.46 -4.65
CA MET A 35 14.00 -16.30 -4.44
C MET A 35 14.40 -16.99 -5.74
N PHE A 36 15.59 -16.71 -6.23
CA PHE A 36 16.18 -17.49 -7.30
C PHE A 36 16.68 -18.83 -6.76
N ASP A 37 16.09 -19.91 -7.23
CA ASP A 37 16.36 -21.25 -6.71
C ASP A 37 15.98 -22.34 -7.73
N THR A 38 16.83 -23.33 -7.89
CA THR A 38 16.65 -24.44 -8.82
C THR A 38 16.53 -25.82 -8.14
N THR A 39 16.45 -25.85 -6.80
CA THR A 39 16.49 -27.12 -6.03
C THR A 39 15.33 -28.07 -6.36
N LYS A 40 14.11 -27.50 -6.54
CA LYS A 40 12.92 -28.24 -6.94
C LYS A 40 12.13 -27.47 -7.99
N GLU A 41 11.60 -28.18 -8.98
CA GLU A 41 10.81 -27.61 -10.06
C GLU A 41 9.30 -27.82 -9.90
N ASP A 42 8.85 -28.51 -8.84
CA ASP A 42 7.47 -28.91 -8.62
C ASP A 42 6.54 -27.77 -8.13
N PHE A 43 7.12 -26.62 -7.81
CA PHE A 43 6.36 -25.43 -7.40
C PHE A 43 7.06 -24.12 -7.80
N THR A 44 6.24 -23.09 -8.05
CA THR A 44 6.70 -21.71 -8.30
C THR A 44 6.40 -20.77 -7.15
N LYS A 45 5.59 -21.22 -6.17
CA LYS A 45 5.18 -20.41 -5.03
C LYS A 45 4.95 -21.27 -3.79
N LYS A 46 5.38 -20.77 -2.63
CA LYS A 46 5.00 -21.29 -1.30
C LYS A 46 4.62 -20.18 -0.35
N GLU A 47 3.69 -20.48 0.54
CA GLU A 47 3.20 -19.58 1.58
C GLU A 47 3.57 -20.12 2.95
N TYR A 48 4.07 -19.26 3.83
CA TYR A 48 4.50 -19.62 5.16
C TYR A 48 3.95 -18.60 6.17
N TYR A 49 3.45 -19.09 7.29
CA TYR A 49 2.98 -18.29 8.43
C TYR A 49 4.00 -18.22 9.55
N SER A 50 4.99 -19.09 9.53
CA SER A 50 6.08 -19.11 10.51
C SER A 50 7.37 -19.69 9.93
N ALA A 51 8.50 -19.38 10.56
CA ALA A 51 9.81 -19.89 10.16
C ALA A 51 9.91 -21.43 10.28
N VAL A 52 9.08 -22.06 11.13
CA VAL A 52 9.10 -23.52 11.34
C VAL A 52 8.58 -24.28 10.12
N GLU A 53 7.70 -23.65 9.34
CA GLU A 53 7.11 -24.26 8.13
C GLU A 53 8.06 -24.32 6.93
N VAL A 54 9.20 -23.59 7.00
CA VAL A 54 10.19 -23.59 5.91
C VAL A 54 10.96 -24.91 5.94
N ASP A 55 10.80 -25.70 4.88
CA ASP A 55 11.47 -27.00 4.71
C ASP A 55 12.80 -26.84 3.96
N GLU A 56 13.87 -27.38 4.54
CA GLU A 56 15.23 -27.37 3.96
C GLU A 56 15.27 -28.04 2.57
N LYS A 57 14.43 -29.05 2.35
CA LYS A 57 14.38 -29.79 1.07
C LYS A 57 13.85 -28.97 -0.12
N ASP A 58 13.21 -27.83 0.14
CA ASP A 58 12.58 -27.03 -0.90
C ASP A 58 13.51 -25.97 -1.49
N TRP A 59 14.62 -25.69 -0.81
CA TRP A 59 15.49 -24.56 -1.08
C TRP A 59 16.96 -24.95 -1.06
N THR A 60 17.79 -24.18 -1.76
CA THR A 60 19.25 -24.23 -1.56
C THR A 60 19.58 -23.86 -0.10
N ALA A 61 20.72 -24.33 0.43
CA ALA A 61 21.11 -24.12 1.80
C ALA A 61 21.10 -22.63 2.22
N ASP A 62 21.58 -21.74 1.34
CA ASP A 62 21.61 -20.30 1.60
C ASP A 62 20.20 -19.68 1.61
N ASN A 63 19.34 -20.05 0.66
CA ASN A 63 17.96 -19.58 0.60
C ASN A 63 17.13 -20.09 1.77
N TYR A 64 17.29 -21.37 2.14
CA TYR A 64 16.65 -21.92 3.34
C TYR A 64 17.04 -21.15 4.61
N LYS A 65 18.35 -20.96 4.80
CA LYS A 65 18.88 -20.21 5.93
C LYS A 65 18.32 -18.80 6.00
N ALA A 66 18.35 -18.07 4.87
CA ALA A 66 17.84 -16.70 4.81
C ALA A 66 16.34 -16.63 5.11
N LEU A 67 15.53 -17.50 4.52
CA LEU A 67 14.09 -17.54 4.77
C LEU A 67 13.80 -17.81 6.25
N LYS A 68 14.47 -18.80 6.84
CA LYS A 68 14.25 -19.20 8.23
C LYS A 68 14.71 -18.16 9.25
N THR A 69 15.79 -17.43 8.96
CA THR A 69 16.41 -16.51 9.92
C THR A 69 16.00 -15.05 9.72
N MET A 70 15.64 -14.62 8.51
CA MET A 70 15.40 -13.20 8.21
C MET A 70 13.93 -12.87 7.90
N ALA A 71 13.23 -13.76 7.17
CA ALA A 71 11.91 -13.43 6.64
C ALA A 71 10.82 -13.22 7.71
N PHE A 72 11.03 -13.71 8.94
CA PHE A 72 10.04 -13.66 10.02
C PHE A 72 10.44 -12.75 11.19
N ARG A 73 11.56 -12.03 11.11
CA ARG A 73 12.08 -11.22 12.23
C ARG A 73 11.13 -10.09 12.66
N GLY A 74 10.39 -9.52 11.74
CA GLY A 74 9.39 -8.50 12.01
C GLY A 74 7.98 -9.03 12.30
N ASN A 75 7.79 -10.35 12.36
CA ASN A 75 6.50 -11.01 12.55
C ASN A 75 5.45 -10.61 11.46
N PRO A 76 5.74 -10.78 10.17
CA PRO A 76 4.75 -10.58 9.13
C PRO A 76 3.57 -11.55 9.34
N PHE A 77 2.38 -11.16 8.91
CA PHE A 77 1.22 -12.05 8.94
C PHE A 77 1.45 -13.31 8.10
N LYS A 78 2.08 -13.13 6.93
CA LYS A 78 2.38 -14.22 5.99
C LYS A 78 3.59 -13.83 5.12
N VAL A 79 4.43 -14.81 4.84
CA VAL A 79 5.50 -14.72 3.85
C VAL A 79 5.11 -15.56 2.64
N VAL A 80 5.08 -14.94 1.45
CA VAL A 80 4.84 -15.61 0.17
C VAL A 80 6.14 -15.62 -0.60
N VAL A 81 6.70 -16.79 -0.80
CA VAL A 81 7.97 -16.96 -1.52
C VAL A 81 7.69 -17.38 -2.95
N TYR A 82 8.15 -16.58 -3.89
CA TYR A 82 8.07 -16.84 -5.32
C TYR A 82 9.41 -17.37 -5.79
N LYS A 83 9.40 -18.60 -6.30
CA LYS A 83 10.59 -19.28 -6.82
C LYS A 83 10.85 -18.85 -8.25
N ALA A 84 11.93 -18.13 -8.45
CA ALA A 84 12.33 -17.61 -9.75
C ALA A 84 13.53 -18.34 -10.30
N THR A 85 13.60 -18.38 -11.61
CA THR A 85 14.80 -18.68 -12.41
C THR A 85 15.02 -17.51 -13.37
N LYS A 86 16.16 -17.47 -14.03
CA LYS A 86 16.44 -16.46 -15.05
C LYS A 86 15.39 -16.45 -16.17
N GLU A 87 14.89 -17.62 -16.53
CA GLU A 87 13.92 -17.83 -17.62
C GLU A 87 12.50 -17.43 -17.24
N ASN A 88 12.06 -17.73 -15.99
CA ASN A 88 10.67 -17.50 -15.57
C ASN A 88 10.47 -16.17 -14.83
N PHE A 89 11.52 -15.37 -14.62
CA PHE A 89 11.46 -14.16 -13.78
C PHE A 89 10.34 -13.19 -14.19
N GLN A 90 10.16 -12.97 -15.49
CA GLN A 90 9.11 -12.08 -15.99
C GLN A 90 7.68 -12.62 -15.73
N ASP A 91 7.49 -13.93 -15.74
CA ASP A 91 6.19 -14.55 -15.46
C ASP A 91 5.90 -14.52 -13.95
N ILE A 92 6.93 -14.68 -13.11
CA ILE A 92 6.82 -14.45 -11.66
C ILE A 92 6.40 -13.02 -11.36
N LEU A 93 6.95 -12.01 -12.04
CA LEU A 93 6.54 -10.61 -11.85
C LEU A 93 5.06 -10.37 -12.23
N LYS A 94 4.55 -11.01 -13.28
CA LYS A 94 3.13 -10.98 -13.66
C LYS A 94 2.25 -11.60 -12.56
N GLN A 95 2.67 -12.75 -12.00
CA GLN A 95 1.96 -13.40 -10.91
C GLN A 95 1.92 -12.52 -9.66
N ILE A 96 3.03 -11.91 -9.27
CA ILE A 96 3.12 -11.00 -8.14
C ILE A 96 2.19 -9.79 -8.33
N ALA A 97 2.10 -9.24 -9.54
CA ALA A 97 1.21 -8.12 -9.86
C ALA A 97 -0.28 -8.46 -9.64
N ILE A 98 -0.67 -9.73 -9.83
CA ILE A 98 -2.05 -10.20 -9.60
C ILE A 98 -2.31 -10.44 -8.11
N GLU A 99 -1.34 -11.03 -7.40
CA GLU A 99 -1.48 -11.42 -5.99
C GLU A 99 -1.34 -10.23 -5.02
N GLU A 100 -0.62 -9.20 -5.44
CA GLU A 100 -0.44 -7.93 -4.71
C GLU A 100 -0.05 -8.12 -3.22
N PRO A 101 1.13 -8.71 -2.88
CA PRO A 101 1.64 -8.66 -1.51
C PRO A 101 1.85 -7.20 -1.07
N ASN A 102 1.80 -6.91 0.23
CA ASN A 102 1.97 -5.54 0.71
C ASN A 102 3.38 -5.00 0.47
N TYR A 103 4.37 -5.84 0.70
CA TYR A 103 5.79 -5.54 0.49
C TYR A 103 6.43 -6.63 -0.36
N LEU A 104 7.39 -6.26 -1.18
CA LEU A 104 8.14 -7.17 -2.04
C LEU A 104 9.63 -6.95 -1.85
N VAL A 105 10.37 -8.05 -1.69
CA VAL A 105 11.83 -8.07 -1.64
C VAL A 105 12.39 -9.14 -2.58
N CYS A 106 13.61 -8.90 -3.07
CA CYS A 106 14.43 -9.89 -3.77
C CYS A 106 15.84 -9.83 -3.16
N PRO A 107 16.12 -10.59 -2.09
CA PRO A 107 17.36 -10.42 -1.33
C PRO A 107 18.63 -10.83 -2.12
N PHE A 108 18.55 -11.89 -2.91
CA PHE A 108 19.70 -12.41 -3.63
C PHE A 108 19.59 -12.09 -5.14
N THR A 109 20.24 -11.00 -5.56
CA THR A 109 20.13 -10.44 -6.91
C THR A 109 21.37 -10.66 -7.77
N THR A 110 22.45 -11.25 -7.22
CA THR A 110 23.72 -11.49 -7.91
C THR A 110 24.01 -12.97 -8.02
N GLY A 111 24.65 -13.41 -9.11
CA GLY A 111 25.02 -14.80 -9.38
C GLY A 111 24.77 -15.22 -10.83
N GLU A 112 25.39 -16.30 -11.29
CA GLU A 112 25.34 -16.75 -12.69
C GLU A 112 23.93 -17.10 -13.17
N ASP A 113 23.09 -17.63 -12.29
CA ASP A 113 21.71 -18.05 -12.60
C ASP A 113 20.68 -16.91 -12.43
N LYS A 114 21.11 -15.66 -12.34
CA LYS A 114 20.26 -14.50 -12.11
C LYS A 114 20.43 -13.45 -13.21
N PRO A 115 19.38 -12.67 -13.52
CA PRO A 115 19.55 -11.49 -14.38
C PRO A 115 20.54 -10.49 -13.75
N GLU A 116 21.48 -9.98 -14.52
CA GLU A 116 22.47 -9.00 -14.04
C GLU A 116 21.80 -7.68 -13.60
N THR A 117 20.64 -7.38 -14.16
CA THR A 117 19.87 -6.15 -13.98
C THR A 117 18.71 -6.29 -12.98
N THR A 118 18.70 -7.35 -12.13
CA THR A 118 17.54 -7.70 -11.30
C THR A 118 16.99 -6.51 -10.49
N VAL A 119 17.83 -5.69 -9.85
CA VAL A 119 17.35 -4.54 -9.05
C VAL A 119 16.72 -3.47 -9.93
N SER A 120 17.38 -3.09 -11.03
CA SER A 120 16.85 -2.08 -11.97
C SER A 120 15.60 -2.56 -12.70
N ASP A 121 15.50 -3.86 -12.98
CA ASP A 121 14.31 -4.46 -13.58
C ASP A 121 13.13 -4.42 -12.62
N LEU A 122 13.35 -4.71 -11.32
CA LEU A 122 12.34 -4.58 -10.27
C LEU A 122 11.88 -3.13 -10.10
N GLU A 123 12.79 -2.17 -10.11
CA GLU A 123 12.46 -0.74 -10.05
C GLU A 123 11.63 -0.30 -11.27
N THR A 124 12.01 -0.74 -12.45
CA THR A 124 11.29 -0.46 -13.71
C THR A 124 9.90 -1.10 -13.68
N TRP A 125 9.83 -2.37 -13.30
CA TRP A 125 8.57 -3.10 -13.21
C TRP A 125 7.60 -2.47 -12.20
N ILE A 126 8.04 -2.19 -10.96
CA ILE A 126 7.15 -1.60 -9.95
C ILE A 126 6.65 -0.23 -10.39
N ASN A 127 7.49 0.57 -11.05
CA ASN A 127 7.08 1.85 -11.61
C ASN A 127 6.02 1.69 -12.71
N SER A 128 6.08 0.63 -13.50
CA SER A 128 5.09 0.37 -14.56
C SER A 128 3.70 0.03 -14.01
N ILE A 129 3.62 -0.74 -12.91
CA ILE A 129 2.35 -1.17 -12.31
C ILE A 129 1.77 -0.16 -11.30
N ARG A 130 2.57 0.83 -10.86
CA ARG A 130 2.15 1.89 -9.93
C ARG A 130 2.08 3.28 -10.56
N ASN A 131 2.28 3.39 -11.86
CA ASN A 131 2.25 4.68 -12.55
C ASN A 131 0.83 5.25 -12.61
N ILE A 132 0.66 6.51 -12.18
CA ILE A 132 -0.59 7.26 -12.24
C ILE A 132 -1.10 7.39 -13.68
N GLU A 133 -0.22 7.50 -14.66
CA GLU A 133 -0.61 7.55 -16.09
C GLU A 133 -1.28 6.23 -16.54
N THR A 134 -0.84 5.09 -16.01
CA THR A 134 -1.47 3.78 -16.27
C THR A 134 -2.89 3.73 -15.71
N VAL A 135 -3.17 4.43 -14.61
CA VAL A 135 -4.52 4.57 -14.02
C VAL A 135 -5.43 5.39 -14.93
N LYS A 136 -4.92 6.47 -15.52
CA LYS A 136 -5.69 7.29 -16.50
C LYS A 136 -6.11 6.49 -17.73
N LEU A 137 -5.38 5.42 -18.06
CA LEU A 137 -5.71 4.49 -19.13
C LEU A 137 -6.69 3.37 -18.69
N GLY A 138 -7.24 3.45 -17.47
CA GLY A 138 -8.24 2.51 -16.96
C GLY A 138 -7.66 1.25 -16.31
N ASN A 139 -6.35 1.15 -16.13
CA ASN A 139 -5.71 0.05 -15.41
C ASN A 139 -5.72 0.28 -13.90
N ASN A 140 -5.90 -0.79 -13.13
CA ASN A 140 -5.80 -0.71 -11.68
C ASN A 140 -4.34 -0.46 -11.25
N THR A 141 -4.13 0.54 -10.39
CA THR A 141 -2.82 0.75 -9.79
C THR A 141 -2.56 -0.29 -8.71
N SER A 142 -1.41 -0.93 -8.76
CA SER A 142 -0.96 -1.83 -7.69
C SER A 142 -0.71 -1.07 -6.38
N THR A 143 -0.76 -1.79 -5.25
CA THR A 143 -0.45 -1.28 -3.90
C THR A 143 0.83 -1.89 -3.32
N ILE A 144 1.60 -2.64 -4.12
CA ILE A 144 2.86 -3.26 -3.71
C ILE A 144 3.90 -2.18 -3.41
N LYS A 145 4.64 -2.33 -2.31
CA LYS A 145 5.83 -1.55 -2.01
C LYS A 145 7.07 -2.41 -2.21
N LEU A 146 8.01 -1.93 -3.03
CA LEU A 146 9.28 -2.60 -3.28
C LEU A 146 10.34 -2.14 -2.27
N ILE A 147 11.10 -3.07 -1.72
CA ILE A 147 12.24 -2.77 -0.86
C ILE A 147 13.50 -3.27 -1.55
N VAL A 148 14.44 -2.36 -1.75
CA VAL A 148 15.73 -2.62 -2.42
C VAL A 148 16.83 -1.86 -1.70
N ALA A 149 18.09 -2.27 -1.92
CA ALA A 149 19.26 -1.47 -1.62
C ALA A 149 19.86 -1.01 -2.96
N SER A 150 19.34 0.13 -3.44
CA SER A 150 19.68 0.62 -4.76
C SER A 150 20.92 1.52 -4.75
N SER A 151 21.75 1.40 -5.78
CA SER A 151 22.80 2.39 -6.08
C SER A 151 22.24 3.61 -6.80
N SER A 152 21.03 3.53 -7.35
CA SER A 152 20.30 4.64 -7.96
C SER A 152 19.58 5.48 -6.90
N LYS A 153 18.95 6.59 -7.31
CA LYS A 153 18.01 7.37 -6.49
C LYS A 153 16.60 7.20 -7.08
N PRO A 154 15.83 6.20 -6.66
CA PRO A 154 14.53 5.88 -7.29
C PRO A 154 13.52 7.02 -7.20
N ASP A 155 13.55 7.81 -6.12
CA ASP A 155 12.65 8.96 -5.86
C ASP A 155 11.16 8.63 -6.09
N LYS A 156 10.70 7.52 -5.50
CA LYS A 156 9.32 7.01 -5.62
C LYS A 156 8.73 6.66 -4.26
N PRO A 157 7.45 7.01 -3.98
CA PRO A 157 6.83 6.74 -2.68
C PRO A 157 6.54 5.24 -2.42
N TRP A 158 6.54 4.41 -3.46
CA TRP A 158 6.34 2.97 -3.38
C TRP A 158 7.63 2.16 -3.41
N ILE A 159 8.79 2.84 -3.38
CA ILE A 159 10.10 2.20 -3.22
C ILE A 159 10.69 2.62 -1.87
N ILE A 160 11.08 1.63 -1.08
CA ILE A 160 11.82 1.79 0.16
C ILE A 160 13.27 1.42 -0.17
N ASP A 161 14.16 2.39 -0.08
CA ASP A 161 15.54 2.25 -0.50
C ASP A 161 16.44 2.14 0.73
N TYR A 162 16.77 0.89 1.10
CA TYR A 162 17.72 0.63 2.17
C TYR A 162 19.13 1.02 1.73
N ASP A 163 19.86 1.75 2.55
CA ASP A 163 21.12 2.35 2.11
C ASP A 163 22.19 1.29 1.79
N ALA A 164 22.59 1.22 0.53
CA ALA A 164 23.59 0.26 0.04
C ALA A 164 24.98 0.44 0.65
N ARG A 165 25.25 1.58 1.31
CA ARG A 165 26.49 1.86 2.06
C ARG A 165 26.53 1.14 3.41
N GLN A 166 25.40 0.58 3.88
CA GLN A 166 25.35 -0.28 5.06
C GLN A 166 25.54 -1.72 4.62
N THR A 167 26.64 -2.34 4.99
CA THR A 167 27.07 -3.65 4.51
C THR A 167 27.49 -4.57 5.64
N ALA A 168 27.85 -5.79 5.32
CA ALA A 168 28.36 -6.79 6.25
C ALA A 168 27.46 -7.02 7.49
N HIS A 169 26.13 -7.06 7.29
CA HIS A 169 25.18 -7.32 8.36
C HIS A 169 25.36 -8.73 8.91
N THR A 170 25.63 -8.86 10.20
CA THR A 170 25.78 -10.14 10.88
C THR A 170 24.59 -10.38 11.80
N ILE A 171 23.96 -11.54 11.69
CA ILE A 171 22.76 -11.93 12.43
C ILE A 171 23.14 -12.89 13.55
N VAL A 172 22.61 -12.69 14.75
CA VAL A 172 22.93 -13.44 15.98
C VAL A 172 22.89 -14.95 15.78
N ASP A 173 21.88 -15.48 15.10
CA ASP A 173 21.73 -16.93 14.87
C ASP A 173 22.55 -17.44 13.67
N PHE A 174 23.29 -16.56 12.98
CA PHE A 174 24.02 -16.84 11.75
C PHE A 174 25.26 -15.97 11.60
N GLU A 175 26.13 -16.04 12.61
CA GLU A 175 27.34 -15.20 12.70
C GLU A 175 28.40 -15.53 11.62
N GLU A 176 28.30 -16.69 11.00
CA GLU A 176 29.26 -17.17 9.99
C GLU A 176 29.16 -16.45 8.64
N LYS A 177 28.04 -15.75 8.40
CA LYS A 177 27.81 -15.03 7.14
C LYS A 177 27.50 -13.56 7.39
N ALA A 178 28.22 -12.69 6.71
CA ALA A 178 27.91 -11.27 6.61
C ALA A 178 27.03 -11.02 5.36
N TYR A 179 25.90 -10.39 5.56
CA TYR A 179 24.93 -10.09 4.49
C TYR A 179 25.14 -8.70 3.93
N THR A 180 25.02 -8.55 2.61
CA THR A 180 25.00 -7.26 1.94
C THR A 180 23.74 -6.47 2.32
N ALA A 181 23.71 -5.16 2.00
CA ALA A 181 22.50 -4.35 2.18
C ALA A 181 21.29 -4.94 1.44
N GLN A 182 21.49 -5.42 0.20
CA GLN A 182 20.42 -6.03 -0.59
C GLN A 182 19.90 -7.32 0.04
N GLU A 183 20.76 -8.18 0.52
CA GLU A 183 20.36 -9.41 1.22
C GLU A 183 19.61 -9.08 2.53
N TYR A 184 20.04 -8.05 3.26
CA TYR A 184 19.41 -7.61 4.50
C TYR A 184 18.02 -6.97 4.29
N THR A 185 17.68 -6.57 3.05
CA THR A 185 16.30 -6.12 2.73
C THR A 185 15.23 -7.12 3.13
N LEU A 186 15.55 -8.40 3.26
CA LEU A 186 14.63 -9.43 3.74
C LEU A 186 14.19 -9.19 5.20
N CYS A 187 15.12 -8.78 6.09
CA CYS A 187 14.79 -8.36 7.44
C CYS A 187 13.96 -7.07 7.44
N ILE A 188 14.35 -6.10 6.61
CA ILE A 188 13.62 -4.81 6.49
C ILE A 188 12.19 -5.05 5.98
N GLY A 189 12.03 -5.92 4.98
CA GLY A 189 10.72 -6.32 4.46
C GLY A 189 9.83 -6.99 5.52
N SER A 190 10.44 -7.86 6.32
CA SER A 190 9.77 -8.50 7.45
C SER A 190 9.30 -7.47 8.49
N LEU A 191 10.16 -6.49 8.85
CA LEU A 191 9.80 -5.38 9.75
C LEU A 191 8.64 -4.55 9.20
N CYS A 192 8.72 -4.14 7.94
CA CYS A 192 7.68 -3.34 7.30
C CYS A 192 6.34 -4.08 7.26
N ALA A 193 6.36 -5.37 6.90
CA ALA A 193 5.15 -6.19 6.82
C ALA A 193 4.54 -6.47 8.20
N GLY A 194 5.35 -6.69 9.21
CA GLY A 194 4.88 -6.98 10.57
C GLY A 194 4.52 -5.74 11.40
N ALA A 195 4.91 -4.54 10.95
CA ALA A 195 4.64 -3.31 11.69
C ALA A 195 3.12 -3.08 11.87
N PRO A 196 2.63 -2.77 13.07
CA PRO A 196 1.22 -2.46 13.29
C PRO A 196 0.84 -1.12 12.63
N LEU A 197 -0.39 -1.00 12.15
CA LEU A 197 -0.84 0.19 11.39
C LEU A 197 -0.85 1.49 12.23
N ASN A 198 -0.90 1.38 13.55
CA ASN A 198 -0.85 2.52 14.47
C ASN A 198 0.58 2.94 14.87
N ALA A 199 1.61 2.25 14.36
CA ALA A 199 3.01 2.56 14.64
C ALA A 199 3.80 2.76 13.33
N SER A 200 4.96 3.38 13.44
CA SER A 200 5.98 3.47 12.38
C SER A 200 7.08 2.45 12.65
N ILE A 201 7.81 2.07 11.62
CA ILE A 201 9.08 1.33 11.82
C ILE A 201 10.21 2.24 12.35
N THR A 202 9.99 3.55 12.44
CA THR A 202 10.93 4.49 13.08
C THR A 202 11.22 4.04 14.51
N ASN A 203 12.48 3.98 14.87
CA ASN A 203 13.00 3.51 16.16
C ASN A 203 12.66 2.05 16.49
N MET A 204 12.24 1.25 15.48
CA MET A 204 11.97 -0.18 15.70
C MET A 204 13.27 -0.95 15.89
N GLU A 205 13.32 -1.72 16.99
CA GLU A 205 14.51 -2.48 17.37
C GLU A 205 14.75 -3.67 16.44
N GLN A 206 16.03 -4.00 16.27
CA GLN A 206 16.50 -5.14 15.49
C GLN A 206 17.37 -6.06 16.39
N PRO A 207 16.78 -6.77 17.36
CA PRO A 207 17.53 -7.54 18.37
C PRO A 207 18.31 -8.72 17.78
N TRP A 208 18.00 -9.10 16.55
CA TRP A 208 18.72 -10.12 15.79
C TRP A 208 19.99 -9.61 15.10
N LEU A 209 20.16 -8.30 14.96
CA LEU A 209 21.34 -7.72 14.34
C LEU A 209 22.46 -7.62 15.36
N LYS A 210 23.61 -8.24 15.07
CA LYS A 210 24.80 -8.25 15.93
C LYS A 210 25.79 -7.14 15.57
N ALA A 211 25.98 -6.91 14.26
CA ALA A 211 26.91 -5.91 13.74
C ALA A 211 26.59 -5.59 12.28
N PHE A 212 27.03 -4.44 11.81
CA PHE A 212 27.09 -4.08 10.41
C PHE A 212 28.21 -3.06 10.20
N THR A 213 28.61 -2.88 8.96
CA THR A 213 29.58 -1.85 8.54
C THR A 213 28.85 -0.74 7.78
N THR A 214 29.18 0.49 8.04
CA THR A 214 28.61 1.64 7.33
C THR A 214 29.69 2.60 6.85
N THR A 215 29.49 3.17 5.67
CA THR A 215 30.28 4.29 5.12
C THR A 215 29.40 5.53 4.95
N VAL A 216 28.30 5.62 5.70
CA VAL A 216 27.44 6.80 5.73
C VAL A 216 28.08 7.83 6.66
N ASP A 217 28.53 8.96 6.11
CA ASP A 217 29.18 10.03 6.87
C ASP A 217 28.17 10.89 7.65
N ASP A 218 26.97 11.13 7.06
CA ASP A 218 25.91 11.91 7.68
C ASP A 218 24.55 11.22 7.46
N GLU A 219 24.00 10.67 8.54
CA GLU A 219 22.72 9.97 8.56
C GLU A 219 21.55 10.91 8.22
N ASN A 220 21.59 12.19 8.62
CA ASN A 220 20.53 13.16 8.33
C ASN A 220 20.45 13.46 6.83
N THR A 221 21.60 13.64 6.21
CA THR A 221 21.70 13.84 4.75
C THR A 221 21.18 12.61 4.02
N ALA A 222 21.57 11.40 4.43
CA ALA A 222 21.12 10.17 3.80
C ALA A 222 19.59 9.99 3.94
N ILE A 223 18.99 10.26 5.10
CA ILE A 223 17.53 10.27 5.28
C ILE A 223 16.86 11.32 4.38
N GLY A 224 17.47 12.52 4.27
CA GLY A 224 17.00 13.57 3.37
C GLY A 224 17.04 13.17 1.88
N GLU A 225 17.93 12.27 1.51
CA GLU A 225 18.01 11.65 0.18
C GLU A 225 17.03 10.45 -0.02
N GLY A 226 16.19 10.16 0.97
CA GLY A 226 15.19 9.09 0.91
C GLY A 226 15.77 7.71 1.20
N LYS A 227 16.91 7.63 1.91
CA LYS A 227 17.52 6.36 2.32
C LYS A 227 16.96 5.91 3.67
N LEU A 228 16.59 4.64 3.75
CA LEU A 228 16.27 3.97 5.01
C LEU A 228 17.58 3.47 5.65
N LEU A 229 17.77 3.75 6.92
CA LEU A 229 18.99 3.45 7.64
C LEU A 229 18.73 2.67 8.92
N THR A 230 19.62 1.73 9.22
CA THR A 230 19.83 1.16 10.56
C THR A 230 20.91 1.97 11.28
N SER A 231 20.74 2.25 12.56
CA SER A 231 21.77 2.87 13.40
C SER A 231 21.88 2.16 14.74
N PHE A 232 23.03 2.32 15.40
CA PHE A 232 23.24 1.86 16.78
C PHE A 232 23.08 3.07 17.72
N ASP A 233 22.08 3.02 18.60
CA ASP A 233 21.79 4.14 19.52
C ASP A 233 22.66 4.16 20.78
N GLY A 234 23.67 3.30 20.85
CA GLY A 234 24.55 3.09 22.02
C GLY A 234 24.18 1.87 22.83
N THR A 235 22.99 1.30 22.63
CA THR A 235 22.49 0.11 23.34
C THR A 235 21.96 -0.97 22.41
N LYS A 236 21.34 -0.56 21.29
CA LYS A 236 20.62 -1.45 20.37
C LYS A 236 20.64 -0.93 18.94
N TYR A 237 20.39 -1.80 18.00
CA TYR A 237 20.21 -1.45 16.60
C TYR A 237 18.75 -1.10 16.34
N VAL A 238 18.51 0.04 15.69
CA VAL A 238 17.17 0.57 15.38
C VAL A 238 17.09 1.08 13.95
N ILE A 239 15.89 1.14 13.40
CA ILE A 239 15.61 1.92 12.19
C ILE A 239 15.56 3.41 12.56
N LEU A 240 16.39 4.24 11.96
CA LEU A 240 16.42 5.67 12.28
C LEU A 240 15.13 6.38 11.98
N ARG A 241 14.61 6.22 10.76
CA ARG A 241 13.35 6.84 10.33
C ARG A 241 12.68 6.07 9.21
N GLY A 242 11.38 5.78 9.36
CA GLY A 242 10.58 5.04 8.38
C GLY A 242 10.21 5.89 7.15
N VAL A 243 11.15 6.05 6.23
CA VAL A 243 11.00 6.86 5.01
C VAL A 243 10.96 6.00 3.76
N THR A 244 10.23 6.48 2.74
CA THR A 244 10.30 5.98 1.36
C THR A 244 11.44 6.68 0.62
N SER A 245 11.76 6.24 -0.58
CA SER A 245 12.77 6.90 -1.41
C SER A 245 12.31 8.25 -2.00
N PHE A 246 11.04 8.63 -1.79
CA PHE A 246 10.47 9.86 -2.34
C PHE A 246 10.97 11.10 -1.58
N THR A 247 11.55 12.05 -2.31
CA THR A 247 12.17 13.25 -1.73
C THR A 247 11.64 14.56 -2.31
N LYS A 248 11.14 14.53 -3.56
CA LYS A 248 10.73 15.72 -4.30
C LYS A 248 9.22 15.83 -4.36
N ALA A 249 8.65 16.76 -3.58
CA ALA A 249 7.22 17.05 -3.68
C ALA A 249 6.85 17.51 -5.10
N THR A 250 5.68 17.07 -5.57
CA THR A 250 5.08 17.47 -6.84
C THR A 250 3.70 18.06 -6.57
N ASP A 251 3.04 18.60 -7.60
CA ASP A 251 1.67 19.13 -7.47
C ASP A 251 0.66 18.09 -6.97
N SER A 252 0.91 16.80 -7.24
CA SER A 252 0.04 15.69 -6.84
C SER A 252 0.54 14.91 -5.62
N MET A 253 1.79 15.06 -5.19
CA MET A 253 2.40 14.31 -4.10
C MET A 253 3.17 15.22 -3.16
N ASN A 254 2.70 15.33 -1.93
CA ASN A 254 3.32 16.14 -0.88
C ASN A 254 4.21 15.30 0.07
N LYS A 255 4.72 15.92 1.15
CA LYS A 255 5.56 15.26 2.16
C LYS A 255 4.93 14.02 2.83
N SER A 256 3.61 13.82 2.74
CA SER A 256 2.98 12.60 3.27
C SER A 256 3.46 11.34 2.57
N PHE A 257 3.84 11.45 1.31
CA PHE A 257 4.35 10.34 0.50
C PHE A 257 5.78 9.91 0.85
N CYS A 258 6.52 10.72 1.65
CA CYS A 258 7.86 10.35 2.15
C CYS A 258 7.81 9.34 3.30
N LYS A 259 6.65 9.05 3.90
CA LYS A 259 6.51 8.20 5.09
C LYS A 259 5.94 6.84 4.76
N ILE A 260 6.67 5.76 5.11
CA ILE A 260 6.23 4.37 4.88
C ILE A 260 4.85 4.12 5.49
N ARG A 261 4.62 4.55 6.75
CA ARG A 261 3.35 4.36 7.43
C ARG A 261 2.18 5.04 6.73
N LYS A 262 2.36 6.29 6.25
CA LYS A 262 1.30 6.99 5.52
C LYS A 262 0.99 6.32 4.18
N MET A 263 2.03 5.85 3.49
CA MET A 263 1.85 5.06 2.27
C MET A 263 1.08 3.77 2.54
N GLU A 264 1.38 3.09 3.65
CA GLU A 264 0.65 1.88 4.05
C GLU A 264 -0.84 2.14 4.25
N ILE A 265 -1.21 3.23 4.93
CA ILE A 265 -2.61 3.64 5.17
C ILE A 265 -3.29 3.95 3.82
N MET A 266 -2.65 4.73 2.96
CA MET A 266 -3.21 5.10 1.66
C MET A 266 -3.40 3.88 0.75
N ASP A 267 -2.41 3.01 0.67
CA ASP A 267 -2.46 1.78 -0.12
C ASP A 267 -3.54 0.81 0.38
N LEU A 268 -3.68 0.67 1.70
CA LEU A 268 -4.72 -0.16 2.31
C LEU A 268 -6.12 0.34 1.93
N HIS A 269 -6.38 1.64 2.10
CA HIS A 269 -7.68 2.22 1.75
C HIS A 269 -7.96 2.09 0.25
N GLN A 270 -6.98 2.35 -0.60
CA GLN A 270 -7.11 2.18 -2.04
C GLN A 270 -7.46 0.74 -2.41
N LYS A 271 -6.75 -0.24 -1.85
CA LYS A 271 -6.95 -1.67 -2.12
C LYS A 271 -8.35 -2.12 -1.67
N ASP A 272 -8.74 -1.78 -0.44
CA ASP A 272 -10.00 -2.20 0.15
C ASP A 272 -11.21 -1.60 -0.59
N ILE A 273 -11.17 -0.29 -0.88
CA ILE A 273 -12.24 0.40 -1.60
C ILE A 273 -12.34 -0.15 -3.04
N ARG A 274 -11.21 -0.29 -3.73
CA ARG A 274 -11.15 -0.85 -5.09
C ARG A 274 -11.71 -2.27 -5.15
N ASN A 275 -11.24 -3.16 -4.28
CA ASN A 275 -11.67 -4.56 -4.28
C ASN A 275 -13.15 -4.70 -3.95
N THR A 276 -13.65 -3.92 -2.99
CA THR A 276 -15.07 -3.91 -2.66
C THR A 276 -15.91 -3.38 -3.83
N PHE A 277 -15.48 -2.30 -4.49
CA PHE A 277 -16.17 -1.80 -5.66
C PHE A 277 -16.25 -2.86 -6.78
N ILE A 278 -15.10 -3.46 -7.11
CA ILE A 278 -15.03 -4.49 -8.17
C ILE A 278 -15.91 -5.71 -7.84
N ASN A 279 -15.79 -6.22 -6.62
CA ASN A 279 -16.42 -7.49 -6.25
C ASN A 279 -17.90 -7.36 -5.90
N SER A 280 -18.34 -6.20 -5.42
CA SER A 280 -19.68 -6.06 -4.83
C SER A 280 -20.59 -5.06 -5.54
N TYR A 281 -20.02 -4.04 -6.21
CA TYR A 281 -20.81 -2.97 -6.83
C TYR A 281 -20.76 -2.98 -8.36
N ARG A 282 -19.59 -3.21 -8.97
CA ARG A 282 -19.38 -3.18 -10.42
C ARG A 282 -20.30 -4.21 -11.12
N GLY A 283 -21.09 -3.73 -12.09
CA GLY A 283 -22.00 -4.55 -12.88
C GLY A 283 -23.23 -5.08 -12.12
N ARG A 284 -23.42 -4.73 -10.83
CA ARG A 284 -24.53 -5.19 -10.00
C ARG A 284 -25.52 -4.08 -9.65
N TYR A 285 -25.07 -2.85 -9.56
CA TYR A 285 -25.89 -1.70 -9.21
C TYR A 285 -25.95 -0.72 -10.38
N GLN A 286 -27.14 -0.23 -10.68
CA GLN A 286 -27.33 0.84 -11.66
C GLN A 286 -26.67 2.12 -11.18
N ASN A 287 -26.08 2.89 -12.10
CA ASN A 287 -25.42 4.16 -11.80
C ASN A 287 -26.45 5.30 -11.60
N ILE A 288 -27.27 5.18 -10.58
CA ILE A 288 -28.26 6.18 -10.15
C ILE A 288 -27.84 6.82 -8.82
N TYR A 289 -28.35 7.99 -8.52
CA TYR A 289 -27.97 8.75 -7.34
C TYR A 289 -28.04 7.99 -6.02
N SER A 290 -29.13 7.23 -5.80
CA SER A 290 -29.29 6.42 -4.57
C SER A 290 -28.21 5.34 -4.41
N ASN A 291 -27.82 4.68 -5.50
CA ASN A 291 -26.78 3.66 -5.46
C ASN A 291 -25.37 4.27 -5.32
N LYS A 292 -25.14 5.45 -5.91
CA LYS A 292 -23.91 6.23 -5.64
C LYS A 292 -23.80 6.52 -4.15
N LEU A 293 -24.86 7.06 -3.52
CA LEU A 293 -24.87 7.33 -2.08
C LEU A 293 -24.68 6.08 -1.22
N LEU A 294 -25.22 4.94 -1.65
CA LEU A 294 -25.05 3.68 -0.96
C LEU A 294 -23.55 3.28 -0.90
N PHE A 295 -22.86 3.36 -2.03
CA PHE A 295 -21.43 3.05 -2.09
C PHE A 295 -20.61 4.08 -1.29
N LEU A 296 -20.84 5.38 -1.46
CA LEU A 296 -20.14 6.42 -0.72
C LEU A 296 -20.37 6.29 0.79
N GLY A 297 -21.58 5.92 1.20
CA GLY A 297 -21.92 5.65 2.60
C GLY A 297 -21.08 4.51 3.19
N ALA A 298 -20.91 3.41 2.44
CA ALA A 298 -20.08 2.28 2.84
C ALA A 298 -18.60 2.70 2.99
N VAL A 299 -18.07 3.48 2.03
CA VAL A 299 -16.69 4.01 2.10
C VAL A 299 -16.54 4.93 3.30
N ASN A 300 -17.50 5.83 3.54
CA ASN A 300 -17.44 6.77 4.67
C ASN A 300 -17.52 6.08 6.03
N ALA A 301 -18.33 5.02 6.14
CA ALA A 301 -18.37 4.19 7.36
C ALA A 301 -17.02 3.49 7.60
N TYR A 302 -16.39 2.98 6.56
CA TYR A 302 -15.06 2.37 6.62
C TYR A 302 -14.00 3.39 7.05
N LEU A 303 -13.90 4.56 6.41
CA LEU A 303 -12.93 5.61 6.76
C LEU A 303 -13.12 6.11 8.19
N ALA A 304 -14.38 6.19 8.68
CA ALA A 304 -14.67 6.58 10.05
C ALA A 304 -14.08 5.62 11.09
N THR A 305 -13.88 4.34 10.77
CA THR A 305 -13.20 3.40 11.68
C THR A 305 -11.73 3.79 11.87
N PHE A 306 -11.07 4.26 10.82
CA PHE A 306 -9.66 4.72 10.85
C PHE A 306 -9.50 6.08 11.54
N GLN A 307 -10.51 6.94 11.47
CA GLN A 307 -10.53 8.16 12.29
C GLN A 307 -10.65 7.82 13.80
N LYS A 308 -11.53 6.90 14.16
CA LYS A 308 -11.71 6.46 15.56
C LYS A 308 -10.45 5.80 16.13
N SER A 309 -9.70 5.07 15.31
CA SER A 309 -8.45 4.40 15.70
C SER A 309 -7.20 5.25 15.48
N GLY A 310 -7.34 6.51 15.06
CA GLY A 310 -6.26 7.50 14.98
C GLY A 310 -5.34 7.36 13.77
N GLN A 311 -5.67 6.53 12.77
CA GLN A 311 -4.90 6.47 11.53
C GLN A 311 -5.27 7.59 10.54
N LEU A 312 -6.48 8.12 10.63
CA LEU A 312 -6.89 9.34 9.94
C LEU A 312 -7.12 10.44 10.97
N ASP A 313 -6.72 11.66 10.64
CA ASP A 313 -6.84 12.82 11.53
C ASP A 313 -8.34 13.15 11.76
N PRO A 314 -8.83 13.07 13.00
CA PRO A 314 -10.24 13.36 13.31
C PRO A 314 -10.61 14.83 13.11
N ALA A 315 -9.63 15.75 13.05
CA ALA A 315 -9.87 17.17 12.76
C ALA A 315 -10.22 17.42 11.28
N ASN A 316 -9.94 16.45 10.40
CA ASN A 316 -10.23 16.51 8.98
C ASN A 316 -11.51 15.73 8.64
N GLU A 317 -12.19 16.09 7.56
CA GLU A 317 -13.46 15.45 7.22
C GLU A 317 -13.27 13.97 6.81
N ASN A 318 -12.23 13.64 6.03
CA ASN A 318 -11.91 12.28 5.55
C ASN A 318 -13.13 11.54 4.95
N ARG A 319 -13.98 12.24 4.20
CA ARG A 319 -15.20 11.69 3.64
C ARG A 319 -15.20 11.75 2.12
N MET A 320 -15.61 10.67 1.52
CA MET A 320 -15.82 10.58 0.07
C MET A 320 -17.14 11.25 -0.31
N LYS A 321 -17.09 12.09 -1.32
CA LYS A 321 -18.21 12.84 -1.89
C LYS A 321 -18.26 12.61 -3.41
N ILE A 322 -19.41 12.90 -4.02
CA ILE A 322 -19.50 12.95 -5.48
C ILE A 322 -18.63 14.11 -5.95
N ASP A 323 -17.80 13.86 -6.95
CA ASP A 323 -16.97 14.87 -7.61
C ASP A 323 -17.81 15.63 -8.64
N THR A 324 -18.40 16.74 -8.20
CA THR A 324 -19.28 17.56 -9.04
C THR A 324 -18.52 18.28 -10.16
N GLU A 325 -17.23 18.56 -9.97
CA GLU A 325 -16.40 19.15 -11.00
C GLU A 325 -16.08 18.13 -12.11
N ALA A 326 -15.68 16.93 -11.75
CA ALA A 326 -15.48 15.85 -12.70
C ALA A 326 -16.78 15.49 -13.45
N VAL A 327 -17.94 15.49 -12.75
CA VAL A 327 -19.25 15.31 -13.38
C VAL A 327 -19.55 16.43 -14.39
N ARG A 328 -19.28 17.68 -14.03
CA ARG A 328 -19.46 18.83 -14.94
C ARG A 328 -18.59 18.69 -16.19
N ASN A 329 -17.32 18.37 -16.02
CA ASN A 329 -16.38 18.18 -17.13
C ASN A 329 -16.82 17.01 -18.03
N TYR A 330 -17.36 15.95 -17.45
CA TYR A 330 -17.96 14.84 -18.21
C TYR A 330 -19.16 15.31 -19.05
N ILE A 331 -20.08 16.10 -18.48
CA ILE A 331 -21.24 16.66 -19.19
C ILE A 331 -20.79 17.56 -20.34
N ILE A 332 -19.78 18.42 -20.12
CA ILE A 332 -19.19 19.29 -21.15
C ILE A 332 -18.60 18.43 -22.27
N SER A 333 -17.80 17.42 -21.96
CA SER A 333 -17.19 16.55 -22.97
C SER A 333 -18.21 15.75 -23.77
N LYS A 334 -19.32 15.35 -23.14
CA LYS A 334 -20.43 14.64 -23.78
C LYS A 334 -21.30 15.55 -24.62
N GLY A 335 -21.34 16.85 -24.33
CA GLY A 335 -22.15 17.87 -25.01
C GLY A 335 -23.65 17.69 -24.82
N THR A 336 -24.10 16.87 -23.88
CA THR A 336 -25.53 16.60 -23.62
C THR A 336 -25.83 16.48 -22.12
N TYR A 337 -26.98 17.02 -21.70
CA TYR A 337 -27.53 16.90 -20.36
C TYR A 337 -29.03 16.59 -20.42
N LYS A 338 -29.48 15.56 -19.70
CA LYS A 338 -30.89 15.07 -19.73
C LYS A 338 -31.41 14.81 -21.14
N GLY A 339 -30.55 14.31 -22.05
CA GLY A 339 -30.89 14.00 -23.42
C GLY A 339 -30.99 15.19 -24.35
N LYS A 340 -30.58 16.40 -23.93
CA LYS A 340 -30.58 17.63 -24.74
C LYS A 340 -29.15 18.13 -24.90
N PRO A 341 -28.81 18.73 -26.04
CA PRO A 341 -27.55 19.47 -26.21
C PRO A 341 -27.37 20.53 -25.13
N ILE A 342 -26.15 20.70 -24.64
CA ILE A 342 -25.78 21.69 -23.64
C ILE A 342 -24.46 22.34 -24.02
N THR A 343 -24.37 23.65 -23.84
CA THR A 343 -23.13 24.40 -24.04
C THR A 343 -22.27 24.35 -22.77
N GLU A 344 -20.99 24.67 -22.90
CA GLU A 344 -20.08 24.75 -21.76
C GLU A 344 -20.55 25.79 -20.71
N GLU A 345 -21.03 26.94 -21.19
CA GLU A 345 -21.55 28.00 -20.32
C GLU A 345 -22.80 27.59 -19.54
N GLU A 346 -23.69 26.81 -20.15
CA GLU A 346 -24.86 26.26 -19.47
C GLU A 346 -24.45 25.18 -18.48
N ALA A 347 -23.49 24.33 -18.83
CA ALA A 347 -22.98 23.31 -17.94
C ALA A 347 -22.28 23.89 -16.68
N LYS A 348 -21.61 25.05 -16.83
CA LYS A 348 -21.04 25.79 -15.68
C LYS A 348 -22.08 26.34 -14.71
N LYS A 349 -23.32 26.57 -15.17
CA LYS A 349 -24.42 27.06 -14.35
C LYS A 349 -25.18 25.95 -13.59
N LEU A 350 -24.89 24.67 -13.89
CA LEU A 350 -25.54 23.56 -13.17
C LEU A 350 -25.20 23.60 -11.69
N THR A 351 -26.22 23.47 -10.87
CA THR A 351 -26.11 23.43 -9.41
C THR A 351 -25.47 22.11 -8.94
N GLU A 352 -24.91 22.11 -7.73
CA GLU A 352 -24.39 20.88 -7.09
C GLU A 352 -25.47 19.79 -7.02
N TYR A 353 -26.70 20.16 -6.69
CA TYR A 353 -27.85 19.25 -6.66
C TYR A 353 -28.08 18.56 -8.00
N GLU A 354 -27.99 19.28 -9.11
CA GLU A 354 -28.18 18.75 -10.47
C GLU A 354 -27.00 17.86 -10.86
N LEU A 355 -25.78 18.28 -10.57
CA LEU A 355 -24.57 17.52 -10.88
C LEU A 355 -24.53 16.18 -10.13
N CYS A 356 -24.84 16.17 -8.84
CA CYS A 356 -24.88 14.93 -8.05
C CYS A 356 -25.86 13.89 -8.63
N ARG A 357 -26.94 14.35 -9.25
CA ARG A 357 -27.99 13.49 -9.84
C ARG A 357 -27.85 13.28 -11.34
N ALA A 358 -26.84 13.88 -11.94
CA ALA A 358 -26.61 13.73 -13.37
C ALA A 358 -26.32 12.28 -13.75
N ASN A 359 -26.81 11.90 -14.93
CA ASN A 359 -26.43 10.63 -15.53
C ASN A 359 -25.01 10.74 -16.09
N THR A 360 -24.13 9.91 -15.56
CA THR A 360 -22.72 9.79 -15.96
C THR A 360 -22.45 8.42 -16.59
N ASP A 361 -23.45 7.86 -17.26
CA ASP A 361 -23.47 6.55 -17.89
C ASP A 361 -23.00 5.44 -16.91
N ASP A 362 -21.86 4.84 -17.13
CA ASP A 362 -21.32 3.76 -16.29
C ASP A 362 -20.25 4.23 -15.27
N ILE A 363 -19.93 5.56 -15.24
CA ILE A 363 -18.85 6.10 -14.43
C ILE A 363 -19.38 6.73 -13.14
N VAL A 364 -18.81 6.38 -12.02
CA VAL A 364 -19.01 7.05 -10.72
C VAL A 364 -17.81 7.98 -10.46
N PHE A 365 -18.05 9.28 -10.48
CA PHE A 365 -17.05 10.28 -10.11
C PHE A 365 -17.16 10.60 -8.62
N ALA A 366 -16.10 10.34 -7.87
CA ALA A 366 -16.03 10.59 -6.44
C ALA A 366 -14.60 10.96 -6.02
N TYR A 367 -14.48 11.74 -4.93
CA TYR A 367 -13.21 12.17 -4.37
C TYR A 367 -13.32 12.34 -2.85
N ILE A 368 -12.19 12.41 -2.17
CA ILE A 368 -12.10 12.73 -0.74
C ILE A 368 -11.35 14.07 -0.65
N PRO A 369 -12.05 15.19 -0.46
CA PRO A 369 -11.43 16.53 -0.55
C PRO A 369 -10.44 16.82 0.57
N ASP A 370 -10.59 16.20 1.72
CA ASP A 370 -9.84 16.48 2.95
C ASP A 370 -9.35 15.18 3.59
N TYR A 371 -8.54 14.41 2.82
CA TYR A 371 -7.99 13.14 3.27
C TYR A 371 -6.66 13.34 3.99
N LYS A 372 -6.60 12.97 5.26
CA LYS A 372 -5.43 13.24 6.11
C LYS A 372 -4.99 12.02 6.93
N PRO A 373 -4.07 11.19 6.42
CA PRO A 373 -3.39 10.19 7.24
C PRO A 373 -2.55 10.85 8.33
N THR A 374 -2.68 10.37 9.57
CA THR A 374 -1.87 10.85 10.70
C THR A 374 -0.45 10.35 10.62
N ASP A 375 0.45 11.05 11.27
CA ASP A 375 1.81 10.57 11.56
C ASP A 375 1.93 10.13 13.02
N VAL A 376 3.04 9.49 13.36
CA VAL A 376 3.42 9.22 14.74
C VAL A 376 4.36 10.32 15.25
N MET A 377 4.49 10.46 16.56
CA MET A 377 5.48 11.36 17.16
C MET A 377 6.87 10.78 16.95
N GLU A 378 7.72 11.48 16.20
CA GLU A 378 9.10 11.09 15.91
C GLU A 378 10.11 12.10 16.45
N ASP A 379 9.77 13.40 16.46
CA ASP A 379 10.65 14.48 16.93
C ASP A 379 9.98 15.20 18.10
N PHE A 380 10.78 15.51 19.14
CA PHE A 380 10.35 16.35 20.27
C PHE A 380 11.17 17.64 20.30
N LYS A 381 10.48 18.77 20.37
CA LYS A 381 11.10 20.08 20.61
C LYS A 381 10.39 20.71 21.80
N GLY A 382 11.12 20.98 22.85
CA GLY A 382 10.59 21.57 24.07
C GLY A 382 11.54 22.63 24.63
N GLU A 383 10.99 23.67 25.28
CA GLU A 383 11.73 24.70 25.98
C GLU A 383 11.23 24.72 27.43
N ALA A 384 12.17 24.87 28.38
CA ALA A 384 11.86 25.09 29.78
C ALA A 384 12.31 26.51 30.16
N TYR A 385 11.40 27.31 30.71
CA TYR A 385 11.68 28.66 31.23
C TYR A 385 11.89 28.52 32.73
N LEU A 386 13.04 29.11 33.26
CA LEU A 386 13.40 29.15 34.69
C LEU A 386 12.98 30.46 35.29
#